data_146cc5e7808506d66cf57e420e2425e2
#
_entry.id   146cc5e7808506d66cf57e420e2425e2
#
_cell.length_a   1.000
_cell.length_b   1.000
_cell.length_c   1.000
_cell.angle_alpha   90.00
_cell.angle_beta   90.00
_cell.angle_gamma   90.00
#
_symmetry.space_group_name_H-M   'P 1'
#
loop_
_entity.id
_entity.type
_entity.pdbx_description
1 polymer ?
#
loop_
_entity_poly.entity_id
_entity_poly.type
_entity_poly.pdbx_seq_one_letter_code
_entity_poly.pdbx_strand_id
1 'polypeptide(L)'
;MKILTLNTHSLQESYYPEKLEWFVQFVLREQPDIIALQEVNQTVGARRIRADRLVGMVPVPGAETPVREDNHAFAVANALRRSGLEYHWVWIGFKIGYDKYDEGMAILSRQPIAEVESHLLSSCDDYRNWRTRRVLGFRPVYSTDWFYTVHMGWWQDAEEPFRAQWERIEAVVREKKKHGAVWLLGDFNGPAEVRGESYDCVKAAGWCDTYLLAADRDDGITVEGAIDGWRDKVADQNVSGMRIDQIWCSEKAAIRSSRVVLNGKRDPVVSDHYGILIETGEQ
;
A
#
# COMPACT_ATOMS: atom_id res chain seq x y z
N MET A 1 7.89 5.62 15.51
CA MET A 1 7.49 4.51 14.62
C MET A 1 7.83 4.88 13.18
N LYS A 2 8.37 3.93 12.39
CA LYS A 2 8.60 4.11 10.95
C LYS A 2 7.54 3.37 10.14
N ILE A 3 6.91 4.02 9.17
CA ILE A 3 5.88 3.44 8.31
C ILE A 3 6.30 3.63 6.85
N LEU A 4 6.30 2.54 6.09
CA LEU A 4 6.59 2.52 4.65
C LEU A 4 5.32 2.15 3.88
N THR A 5 5.03 2.83 2.79
CA THR A 5 4.11 2.35 1.76
C THR A 5 4.79 2.36 0.39
N LEU A 6 4.44 1.39 -0.45
CA LEU A 6 4.94 1.27 -1.83
C LEU A 6 3.93 0.50 -2.69
N ASN A 7 3.48 1.08 -3.80
CA ASN A 7 2.94 0.31 -4.89
C ASN A 7 4.11 -0.41 -5.57
N THR A 8 4.11 -1.75 -5.55
CA THR A 8 5.29 -2.54 -5.88
C THR A 8 5.40 -2.90 -7.36
N HIS A 9 4.28 -2.81 -8.11
CA HIS A 9 4.17 -3.33 -9.47
C HIS A 9 4.75 -4.77 -9.62
N SER A 10 5.55 -5.15 -8.68
CA SER A 10 6.11 -6.47 -8.32
C SER A 10 6.56 -7.32 -9.52
N LEU A 11 5.93 -8.48 -9.78
CA LEU A 11 6.32 -9.40 -10.86
C LEU A 11 6.18 -8.83 -12.28
N GLN A 12 5.54 -7.68 -12.45
CA GLN A 12 5.44 -6.98 -13.73
C GLN A 12 6.73 -6.21 -14.06
N GLU A 13 7.55 -5.92 -13.04
CA GLU A 13 8.79 -5.19 -13.21
C GLU A 13 9.85 -5.97 -14.00
N SER A 14 10.53 -5.29 -14.91
CA SER A 14 11.74 -5.81 -15.53
C SER A 14 12.85 -5.97 -14.49
N TYR A 15 13.65 -7.03 -14.58
CA TYR A 15 14.71 -7.34 -13.62
C TYR A 15 14.17 -7.51 -12.18
N TYR A 16 12.99 -8.13 -12.04
CA TYR A 16 12.31 -8.32 -10.77
C TYR A 16 13.21 -8.94 -9.67
N PRO A 17 14.05 -9.97 -9.91
CA PRO A 17 14.90 -10.53 -8.85
C PRO A 17 15.85 -9.51 -8.25
N GLU A 18 16.47 -8.66 -9.06
CA GLU A 18 17.38 -7.60 -8.61
C GLU A 18 16.62 -6.51 -7.84
N LYS A 19 15.46 -6.11 -8.34
CA LYS A 19 14.59 -5.12 -7.68
C LYS A 19 14.06 -5.62 -6.34
N LEU A 20 13.70 -6.91 -6.25
CA LEU A 20 13.35 -7.54 -4.98
C LEU A 20 14.51 -7.49 -3.99
N GLU A 21 15.74 -7.81 -4.43
CA GLU A 21 16.93 -7.73 -3.58
C GLU A 21 17.17 -6.29 -3.09
N TRP A 22 17.09 -5.30 -3.96
CA TRP A 22 17.25 -3.88 -3.58
C TRP A 22 16.19 -3.44 -2.57
N PHE A 23 14.94 -3.86 -2.77
CA PHE A 23 13.87 -3.59 -1.81
C PHE A 23 14.16 -4.24 -0.44
N VAL A 24 14.58 -5.50 -0.43
CA VAL A 24 14.95 -6.21 0.80
C VAL A 24 16.12 -5.51 1.51
N GLN A 25 17.17 -5.10 0.80
CA GLN A 25 18.31 -4.36 1.38
C GLN A 25 17.88 -3.00 1.95
N PHE A 26 16.96 -2.31 1.28
CA PHE A 26 16.36 -1.08 1.80
C PHE A 26 15.63 -1.34 3.12
N VAL A 27 14.78 -2.37 3.18
CA VAL A 27 14.03 -2.72 4.40
C VAL A 27 14.96 -3.15 5.54
N LEU A 28 16.03 -3.90 5.26
CA LEU A 28 17.04 -4.30 6.25
C LEU A 28 17.75 -3.08 6.86
N ARG A 29 18.01 -2.04 6.05
CA ARG A 29 18.65 -0.81 6.50
C ARG A 29 17.72 0.10 7.29
N GLU A 30 16.53 0.38 6.76
CA GLU A 30 15.58 1.33 7.35
C GLU A 30 14.76 0.74 8.49
N GLN A 31 14.52 -0.59 8.47
CA GLN A 31 13.75 -1.34 9.44
C GLN A 31 12.38 -0.70 9.79
N PRO A 32 11.50 -0.46 8.79
CA PRO A 32 10.17 0.08 9.07
C PRO A 32 9.41 -0.83 10.05
N ASP A 33 8.64 -0.23 10.96
CA ASP A 33 7.78 -0.99 11.87
C ASP A 33 6.58 -1.58 11.13
N ILE A 34 6.09 -0.85 10.10
CA ILE A 34 4.94 -1.24 9.27
C ILE A 34 5.30 -0.98 7.81
N ILE A 35 4.97 -1.94 6.94
CA ILE A 35 5.14 -1.85 5.49
C ILE A 35 3.79 -2.19 4.85
N ALA A 36 3.23 -1.26 4.08
CA ALA A 36 2.01 -1.43 3.30
C ALA A 36 2.35 -1.50 1.81
N LEU A 37 1.96 -2.60 1.16
CA LEU A 37 2.31 -2.87 -0.24
C LEU A 37 1.05 -3.01 -1.08
N GLN A 38 1.05 -2.41 -2.26
CA GLN A 38 0.02 -2.52 -3.28
C GLN A 38 0.60 -3.25 -4.51
N GLU A 39 -0.25 -3.76 -5.37
CA GLU A 39 0.11 -4.59 -6.55
C GLU A 39 1.04 -5.76 -6.21
N VAL A 40 0.71 -6.42 -5.13
CA VAL A 40 1.45 -7.59 -4.64
C VAL A 40 0.99 -8.83 -5.41
N ASN A 41 1.70 -9.12 -6.49
CA ASN A 41 1.35 -10.14 -7.46
C ASN A 41 1.93 -11.52 -7.13
N GLN A 42 1.25 -12.54 -7.66
CA GLN A 42 1.74 -13.90 -7.85
C GLN A 42 1.17 -14.47 -9.16
N THR A 43 1.87 -15.36 -9.84
CA THR A 43 1.40 -15.93 -11.12
C THR A 43 0.23 -16.87 -10.90
N VAL A 44 -0.87 -16.64 -11.62
CA VAL A 44 -2.01 -17.58 -11.67
C VAL A 44 -1.55 -18.96 -12.07
N GLY A 45 -1.89 -19.98 -11.27
CA GLY A 45 -1.49 -21.36 -11.54
C GLY A 45 -0.08 -21.74 -11.05
N ALA A 46 0.75 -20.82 -10.56
CA ALA A 46 2.00 -21.20 -9.91
C ALA A 46 1.74 -22.10 -8.68
N ARG A 47 2.75 -22.87 -8.27
CA ARG A 47 2.60 -23.87 -7.21
C ARG A 47 2.24 -23.20 -5.87
N ARG A 48 1.26 -23.76 -5.18
CA ARG A 48 0.85 -23.28 -3.83
C ARG A 48 1.94 -23.54 -2.81
N ILE A 49 2.16 -22.61 -1.92
CA ILE A 49 3.01 -22.79 -0.74
C ILE A 49 2.28 -23.65 0.29
N ARG A 50 3.00 -24.57 0.92
CA ARG A 50 2.49 -25.34 2.05
C ARG A 50 2.40 -24.43 3.28
N ALA A 51 1.37 -24.64 4.11
CA ALA A 51 1.12 -23.81 5.29
C ALA A 51 2.31 -23.77 6.28
N ASP A 52 3.06 -24.87 6.41
CA ASP A 52 4.26 -24.97 7.28
C ASP A 52 5.43 -24.06 6.81
N ARG A 53 5.39 -23.57 5.58
CA ARG A 53 6.38 -22.64 5.03
C ARG A 53 5.97 -21.16 5.12
N LEU A 54 4.73 -20.87 5.46
CA LEU A 54 4.18 -19.51 5.57
C LEU A 54 4.48 -18.91 6.96
N VAL A 55 5.75 -18.90 7.34
CA VAL A 55 6.18 -18.39 8.65
C VAL A 55 5.81 -16.91 8.80
N GLY A 56 5.19 -16.57 9.93
CA GLY A 56 4.77 -15.21 10.25
C GLY A 56 3.51 -14.72 9.51
N MET A 57 2.95 -15.52 8.60
CA MET A 57 1.70 -15.17 7.92
C MET A 57 0.51 -15.30 8.85
N VAL A 58 -0.32 -14.24 8.85
CA VAL A 58 -1.65 -14.25 9.47
C VAL A 58 -2.70 -14.31 8.34
N PRO A 59 -3.58 -15.31 8.35
CA PRO A 59 -4.59 -15.45 7.31
C PRO A 59 -5.63 -14.33 7.41
N VAL A 60 -6.05 -13.82 6.25
CA VAL A 60 -7.16 -12.86 6.14
C VAL A 60 -8.47 -13.64 6.16
N PRO A 61 -9.41 -13.32 7.06
CA PRO A 61 -10.72 -13.97 7.07
C PRO A 61 -11.44 -13.84 5.73
N GLY A 62 -11.93 -14.96 5.19
CA GLY A 62 -12.65 -14.99 3.91
C GLY A 62 -11.76 -14.89 2.66
N ALA A 63 -10.43 -14.87 2.80
CA ALA A 63 -9.54 -14.94 1.64
C ALA A 63 -9.55 -16.35 1.03
N GLU A 64 -9.86 -16.45 -0.26
CA GLU A 64 -9.95 -17.73 -0.97
C GLU A 64 -8.69 -18.03 -1.80
N THR A 65 -7.98 -17.00 -2.22
CA THR A 65 -6.77 -17.13 -3.06
C THR A 65 -5.60 -17.67 -2.23
N PRO A 66 -5.04 -18.84 -2.57
CA PRO A 66 -3.91 -19.39 -1.82
C PRO A 66 -2.62 -18.63 -2.17
N VAL A 67 -1.69 -18.56 -1.20
CA VAL A 67 -0.34 -18.04 -1.46
C VAL A 67 0.46 -19.03 -2.33
N ARG A 68 1.15 -18.51 -3.34
CA ARG A 68 1.96 -19.26 -4.31
C ARG A 68 3.46 -18.98 -4.14
N GLU A 69 4.29 -19.83 -4.76
CA GLU A 69 5.76 -19.80 -4.55
C GLU A 69 6.42 -18.50 -5.01
N ASP A 70 5.83 -17.81 -5.97
CA ASP A 70 6.29 -16.53 -6.50
C ASP A 70 5.54 -15.31 -5.93
N ASN A 71 4.74 -15.48 -4.88
CA ASN A 71 4.07 -14.37 -4.21
C ASN A 71 5.09 -13.34 -3.72
N HIS A 72 4.93 -12.07 -4.13
CA HIS A 72 5.89 -11.03 -3.80
C HIS A 72 6.02 -10.80 -2.27
N ALA A 73 4.91 -10.75 -1.52
CA ALA A 73 4.96 -10.57 -0.07
C ALA A 73 5.66 -11.75 0.63
N PHE A 74 5.39 -12.98 0.19
CA PHE A 74 6.10 -14.16 0.69
C PHE A 74 7.60 -14.08 0.38
N ALA A 75 7.97 -13.67 -0.83
CA ALA A 75 9.37 -13.53 -1.22
C ALA A 75 10.10 -12.51 -0.34
N VAL A 76 9.49 -11.33 -0.11
CA VAL A 76 10.01 -10.29 0.79
C VAL A 76 10.15 -10.79 2.22
N ALA A 77 9.05 -11.29 2.82
CA ALA A 77 9.05 -11.75 4.21
C ALA A 77 10.07 -12.88 4.46
N ASN A 78 10.18 -13.82 3.51
CA ASN A 78 11.12 -14.92 3.61
C ASN A 78 12.60 -14.48 3.41
N ALA A 79 12.88 -13.50 2.55
CA ALA A 79 14.22 -12.94 2.39
C ALA A 79 14.66 -12.17 3.64
N LEU A 80 13.78 -11.33 4.20
CA LEU A 80 14.04 -10.61 5.45
C LEU A 80 14.30 -11.56 6.62
N ARG A 81 13.46 -12.59 6.78
CA ARG A 81 13.63 -13.60 7.82
C ARG A 81 14.97 -14.33 7.70
N ARG A 82 15.40 -14.71 6.50
CA ARG A 82 16.71 -15.32 6.26
C ARG A 82 17.88 -14.42 6.63
N SER A 83 17.66 -13.11 6.58
CA SER A 83 18.64 -12.09 6.99
C SER A 83 18.52 -11.68 8.46
N GLY A 84 17.70 -12.39 9.26
CA GLY A 84 17.55 -12.18 10.70
C GLY A 84 16.55 -11.08 11.09
N LEU A 85 15.77 -10.54 10.13
CA LEU A 85 14.72 -9.55 10.40
C LEU A 85 13.34 -10.16 10.18
N GLU A 86 12.61 -10.41 11.25
CA GLU A 86 11.32 -11.07 11.17
C GLU A 86 10.16 -10.06 11.14
N TYR A 87 9.17 -10.36 10.26
CA TYR A 87 7.89 -9.67 10.19
C TYR A 87 6.75 -10.68 10.29
N HIS A 88 5.69 -10.29 10.98
CA HIS A 88 4.36 -10.85 10.78
C HIS A 88 3.77 -10.20 9.52
N TRP A 89 3.09 -10.99 8.68
CA TRP A 89 2.59 -10.46 7.42
C TRP A 89 1.24 -11.02 7.04
N VAL A 90 0.51 -10.27 6.25
CA VAL A 90 -0.78 -10.62 5.67
C VAL A 90 -0.75 -10.33 4.18
N TRP A 91 -1.48 -11.10 3.41
CA TRP A 91 -1.70 -10.86 1.98
C TRP A 91 -3.11 -11.31 1.59
N ILE A 92 -3.73 -10.59 0.67
CA ILE A 92 -4.99 -10.97 0.04
C ILE A 92 -4.91 -10.69 -1.46
N GLY A 93 -5.21 -11.72 -2.29
CA GLY A 93 -5.47 -11.54 -3.71
C GLY A 93 -6.96 -11.33 -3.94
N PHE A 94 -7.33 -10.34 -4.74
CA PHE A 94 -8.73 -9.97 -4.93
C PHE A 94 -9.10 -9.65 -6.38
N LYS A 95 -8.17 -9.68 -7.32
CA LYS A 95 -8.44 -9.54 -8.76
C LYS A 95 -7.35 -10.19 -9.61
N ILE A 96 -7.64 -10.33 -10.90
CA ILE A 96 -6.63 -10.65 -11.92
C ILE A 96 -5.97 -9.34 -12.36
N GLY A 97 -4.64 -9.29 -12.26
CA GLY A 97 -3.80 -8.24 -12.80
C GLY A 97 -3.09 -8.72 -14.06
N TYR A 98 -3.05 -7.86 -15.11
CA TYR A 98 -2.31 -8.13 -16.36
C TYR A 98 -2.69 -9.47 -17.02
N ASP A 99 -3.91 -9.96 -16.84
CA ASP A 99 -4.43 -11.25 -17.33
C ASP A 99 -3.64 -12.50 -16.90
N LYS A 100 -2.68 -12.36 -15.99
CA LYS A 100 -1.74 -13.44 -15.61
C LYS A 100 -1.44 -13.55 -14.12
N TYR A 101 -1.78 -12.54 -13.33
CA TYR A 101 -1.46 -12.55 -11.89
C TYR A 101 -2.72 -12.58 -11.03
N ASP A 102 -2.67 -13.31 -9.91
CA ASP A 102 -3.48 -13.00 -8.74
C ASP A 102 -2.89 -11.72 -8.13
N GLU A 103 -3.52 -10.59 -8.35
CA GLU A 103 -3.09 -9.30 -7.82
C GLU A 103 -3.76 -9.01 -6.48
N GLY A 104 -2.98 -8.48 -5.56
CA GLY A 104 -3.45 -8.20 -4.22
C GLY A 104 -2.70 -7.11 -3.51
N MET A 105 -2.88 -7.08 -2.18
CA MET A 105 -2.18 -6.18 -1.27
C MET A 105 -1.60 -6.95 -0.10
N ALA A 106 -0.55 -6.40 0.51
CA ALA A 106 0.06 -6.97 1.70
C ALA A 106 0.41 -5.91 2.74
N ILE A 107 0.46 -6.35 4.00
CA ILE A 107 1.03 -5.57 5.09
C ILE A 107 2.03 -6.46 5.83
N LEU A 108 3.19 -5.88 6.19
CA LEU A 108 4.16 -6.50 7.06
C LEU A 108 4.29 -5.67 8.33
N SER A 109 4.35 -6.31 9.50
CA SER A 109 4.46 -5.67 10.81
C SER A 109 5.56 -6.32 11.64
N ARG A 110 6.40 -5.51 12.28
CA ARG A 110 7.38 -6.00 13.26
C ARG A 110 6.71 -6.46 14.56
N GLN A 111 5.55 -5.90 14.87
CA GLN A 111 4.75 -6.36 16.01
C GLN A 111 3.81 -7.50 15.58
N PRO A 112 3.49 -8.43 16.50
CA PRO A 112 2.45 -9.41 16.27
C PRO A 112 1.12 -8.76 15.92
N ILE A 113 0.39 -9.42 15.03
CA ILE A 113 -0.90 -8.94 14.52
C ILE A 113 -2.02 -9.51 15.39
N ALA A 114 -2.85 -8.64 15.95
CA ALA A 114 -4.00 -9.04 16.78
C ALA A 114 -5.26 -9.29 15.95
N GLU A 115 -5.49 -8.42 14.98
CA GLU A 115 -6.70 -8.47 14.14
C GLU A 115 -6.34 -8.15 12.70
N VAL A 116 -7.05 -8.80 11.77
CA VAL A 116 -6.96 -8.59 10.33
C VAL A 116 -8.36 -8.54 9.76
N GLU A 117 -8.61 -7.60 8.86
CA GLU A 117 -9.86 -7.53 8.10
C GLU A 117 -9.62 -7.07 6.66
N SER A 118 -10.53 -7.46 5.78
CA SER A 118 -10.56 -6.94 4.41
C SER A 118 -12.01 -6.66 4.00
N HIS A 119 -12.23 -5.50 3.36
CA HIS A 119 -13.55 -5.08 2.92
C HIS A 119 -13.53 -4.70 1.44
N LEU A 120 -14.61 -5.04 0.75
CA LEU A 120 -14.84 -4.65 -0.64
C LEU A 120 -15.11 -3.15 -0.72
N LEU A 121 -14.43 -2.45 -1.62
CA LEU A 121 -14.59 -1.03 -1.89
C LEU A 121 -15.29 -0.75 -3.23
N SER A 122 -15.17 -1.67 -4.20
CA SER A 122 -15.92 -1.61 -5.45
C SER A 122 -17.36 -2.08 -5.27
N SER A 123 -18.25 -1.74 -6.19
CA SER A 123 -19.63 -2.24 -6.22
C SER A 123 -19.70 -3.70 -6.63
N CYS A 124 -18.74 -4.14 -7.40
CA CYS A 124 -18.58 -5.48 -7.94
C CYS A 124 -17.43 -6.23 -7.23
N ASP A 125 -17.65 -7.51 -6.91
CA ASP A 125 -16.65 -8.45 -6.36
C ASP A 125 -16.25 -9.50 -7.42
N ASP A 126 -16.17 -9.10 -8.69
CA ASP A 126 -15.71 -9.98 -9.76
C ASP A 126 -14.18 -10.00 -9.79
N TYR A 127 -13.60 -11.18 -9.52
CA TYR A 127 -12.15 -11.40 -9.53
C TYR A 127 -11.49 -11.12 -10.89
N ARG A 128 -12.24 -11.17 -11.98
CA ARG A 128 -11.77 -10.85 -13.33
C ARG A 128 -11.89 -9.38 -13.70
N ASN A 129 -12.60 -8.60 -12.90
CA ASN A 129 -12.74 -7.18 -13.13
C ASN A 129 -11.54 -6.42 -12.54
N TRP A 130 -10.73 -5.81 -13.38
CA TRP A 130 -9.57 -5.01 -12.96
C TRP A 130 -9.94 -3.81 -12.06
N ARG A 131 -11.20 -3.38 -12.08
CA ARG A 131 -11.74 -2.33 -11.22
C ARG A 131 -12.08 -2.80 -9.81
N THR A 132 -12.07 -4.10 -9.55
CA THR A 132 -12.29 -4.61 -8.20
C THR A 132 -11.27 -4.03 -7.24
N ARG A 133 -11.76 -3.43 -6.15
CA ARG A 133 -10.95 -2.81 -5.10
C ARG A 133 -11.35 -3.34 -3.75
N ARG A 134 -10.35 -3.58 -2.92
CA ARG A 134 -10.52 -3.90 -1.51
C ARG A 134 -9.63 -3.02 -0.65
N VAL A 135 -9.93 -2.92 0.62
CA VAL A 135 -9.02 -2.43 1.65
C VAL A 135 -8.60 -3.62 2.50
N LEU A 136 -7.33 -3.65 2.88
CA LEU A 136 -6.77 -4.63 3.81
C LEU A 136 -6.27 -3.90 5.04
N GLY A 137 -6.77 -4.25 6.21
CA GLY A 137 -6.41 -3.62 7.47
C GLY A 137 -5.94 -4.60 8.52
N PHE A 138 -5.12 -4.10 9.44
CA PHE A 138 -4.69 -4.85 10.61
C PHE A 138 -4.54 -3.94 11.83
N ARG A 139 -4.58 -4.56 13.01
CA ARG A 139 -4.27 -3.93 14.30
C ARG A 139 -3.15 -4.72 14.99
N PRO A 140 -2.04 -4.06 15.40
CA PRO A 140 -0.99 -4.70 16.20
C PRO A 140 -1.50 -5.08 17.60
N VAL A 141 -0.87 -6.09 18.22
CA VAL A 141 -1.26 -6.58 19.58
C VAL A 141 -1.17 -5.48 20.64
N TYR A 142 -0.16 -4.62 20.57
CA TYR A 142 0.11 -3.60 21.58
C TYR A 142 -0.37 -2.20 21.17
N SER A 143 -1.35 -2.12 20.27
CA SER A 143 -1.91 -0.84 19.80
C SER A 143 -3.42 -0.93 19.66
N THR A 144 -4.09 0.21 19.82
CA THR A 144 -5.48 0.42 19.43
C THR A 144 -5.61 0.95 18.00
N ASP A 145 -4.50 1.38 17.40
CA ASP A 145 -4.48 1.94 16.05
C ASP A 145 -4.68 0.87 14.99
N TRP A 146 -5.40 1.26 13.94
CA TRP A 146 -5.59 0.45 12.76
C TRP A 146 -4.79 1.00 11.58
N PHE A 147 -4.20 0.10 10.83
CA PHE A 147 -3.42 0.43 9.62
C PHE A 147 -4.01 -0.29 8.43
N TYR A 148 -4.38 0.48 7.42
CA TYR A 148 -5.00 -0.03 6.20
C TYR A 148 -4.13 0.27 4.99
N THR A 149 -3.83 -0.74 4.17
CA THR A 149 -3.30 -0.52 2.83
C THR A 149 -4.45 -0.33 1.86
N VAL A 150 -4.31 0.66 1.00
CA VAL A 150 -5.29 1.03 -0.03
C VAL A 150 -4.65 1.08 -1.42
N HIS A 151 -5.42 0.69 -2.42
CA HIS A 151 -5.17 0.94 -3.83
C HIS A 151 -6.49 1.37 -4.45
N MET A 152 -6.71 2.68 -4.53
CA MET A 152 -7.99 3.27 -4.93
C MET A 152 -8.17 3.27 -6.45
N GLY A 153 -9.41 3.42 -6.91
CA GLY A 153 -9.72 3.76 -8.29
C GLY A 153 -9.54 5.24 -8.59
N TRP A 154 -9.64 5.60 -9.88
CA TRP A 154 -9.53 7.00 -10.31
C TRP A 154 -10.75 7.83 -9.95
N TRP A 155 -10.54 9.14 -9.79
CA TRP A 155 -11.60 10.08 -9.44
C TRP A 155 -12.79 10.04 -10.39
N GLN A 156 -12.53 10.03 -11.70
CA GLN A 156 -13.54 10.09 -12.75
C GLN A 156 -13.81 8.75 -13.44
N ASP A 157 -13.52 7.60 -12.79
CA ASP A 157 -13.93 6.30 -13.35
C ASP A 157 -15.46 6.24 -13.43
N ALA A 158 -16.00 5.88 -14.61
CA ALA A 158 -17.42 5.91 -14.87
C ALA A 158 -18.20 4.78 -14.14
N GLU A 159 -17.55 3.67 -13.84
CA GLU A 159 -18.17 2.50 -13.21
C GLU A 159 -17.88 2.44 -11.70
N GLU A 160 -16.64 2.72 -11.31
CA GLU A 160 -16.15 2.60 -9.94
C GLU A 160 -15.40 3.87 -9.50
N PRO A 161 -16.10 5.03 -9.42
CA PRO A 161 -15.46 6.29 -9.08
C PRO A 161 -14.87 6.28 -7.67
N PHE A 162 -13.75 6.97 -7.49
CA PHE A 162 -13.06 7.13 -6.21
C PHE A 162 -14.02 7.48 -5.05
N ARG A 163 -14.96 8.41 -5.28
CA ARG A 163 -15.89 8.89 -4.26
C ARG A 163 -16.71 7.75 -3.65
N ALA A 164 -17.22 6.84 -4.46
CA ALA A 164 -18.00 5.70 -3.97
C ALA A 164 -17.17 4.73 -3.14
N GLN A 165 -15.90 4.51 -3.53
CA GLN A 165 -14.96 3.69 -2.77
C GLN A 165 -14.59 4.39 -1.45
N TRP A 166 -14.40 5.71 -1.48
CA TRP A 166 -14.12 6.51 -0.29
C TRP A 166 -15.24 6.44 0.76
N GLU A 167 -16.49 6.56 0.33
CA GLU A 167 -17.65 6.44 1.22
C GLU A 167 -17.70 5.07 1.92
N ARG A 168 -17.28 4.00 1.24
CA ARG A 168 -17.17 2.65 1.83
C ARG A 168 -16.02 2.56 2.83
N ILE A 169 -14.85 3.15 2.55
CA ILE A 169 -13.75 3.24 3.53
C ILE A 169 -14.23 3.97 4.80
N GLU A 170 -14.87 5.13 4.65
CA GLU A 170 -15.40 5.89 5.79
C GLU A 170 -16.38 5.06 6.64
N ALA A 171 -17.21 4.25 6.01
CA ALA A 171 -18.11 3.35 6.73
C ALA A 171 -17.34 2.25 7.50
N VAL A 172 -16.33 1.64 6.89
CA VAL A 172 -15.48 0.61 7.52
C VAL A 172 -14.75 1.16 8.75
N VAL A 173 -14.14 2.33 8.64
CA VAL A 173 -13.26 2.85 9.69
C VAL A 173 -13.98 3.64 10.79
N ARG A 174 -15.26 3.93 10.61
CA ARG A 174 -16.06 4.79 11.52
C ARG A 174 -15.95 4.37 12.98
N GLU A 175 -16.15 3.08 13.26
CA GLU A 175 -16.08 2.57 14.64
C GLU A 175 -14.64 2.51 15.15
N LYS A 176 -13.68 2.22 14.28
CA LYS A 176 -12.25 2.16 14.65
C LYS A 176 -11.75 3.51 15.13
N LYS A 177 -12.15 4.60 14.47
CA LYS A 177 -11.79 5.99 14.84
C LYS A 177 -12.23 6.39 16.26
N LYS A 178 -13.14 5.67 16.89
CA LYS A 178 -13.57 5.93 18.28
C LYS A 178 -12.62 5.34 19.32
N HIS A 179 -11.77 4.41 18.92
CA HIS A 179 -10.94 3.62 19.84
C HIS A 179 -9.44 3.83 19.64
N GLY A 180 -9.01 4.41 18.54
CA GLY A 180 -7.61 4.68 18.23
C GLY A 180 -7.47 5.38 16.89
N ALA A 181 -6.25 5.78 16.57
CA ALA A 181 -5.95 6.37 15.28
C ALA A 181 -6.12 5.33 14.15
N VAL A 182 -6.61 5.81 13.02
CA VAL A 182 -6.69 5.02 11.79
C VAL A 182 -5.75 5.62 10.76
N TRP A 183 -4.92 4.75 10.19
CA TRP A 183 -3.94 5.10 9.18
C TRP A 183 -4.33 4.50 7.84
N LEU A 184 -4.34 5.30 6.78
CA LEU A 184 -4.53 4.85 5.40
C LEU A 184 -3.21 5.05 4.64
N LEU A 185 -2.71 3.98 4.03
CA LEU A 185 -1.37 3.88 3.47
C LEU A 185 -1.47 3.35 2.04
N GLY A 186 -1.00 4.07 1.04
CA GLY A 186 -0.94 3.48 -0.29
C GLY A 186 -1.23 4.40 -1.45
N ASP A 187 -1.60 3.77 -2.56
CA ASP A 187 -1.91 4.41 -3.82
C ASP A 187 -3.37 4.89 -3.85
N PHE A 188 -3.53 6.21 -3.80
CA PHE A 188 -4.84 6.86 -3.88
C PHE A 188 -5.29 7.12 -5.32
N ASN A 189 -4.46 6.83 -6.32
CA ASN A 189 -4.74 7.10 -7.74
C ASN A 189 -5.31 8.49 -7.98
N GLY A 190 -4.87 9.44 -7.17
CA GLY A 190 -5.33 10.83 -7.21
C GLY A 190 -4.24 11.79 -6.78
N PRO A 191 -3.74 12.63 -7.73
CA PRO A 191 -2.68 13.57 -7.43
C PRO A 191 -3.09 14.57 -6.35
N ALA A 192 -2.24 14.74 -5.34
CA ALA A 192 -2.48 15.70 -4.27
C ALA A 192 -2.51 17.16 -4.76
N GLU A 193 -1.91 17.40 -5.91
CA GLU A 193 -1.84 18.69 -6.58
C GLU A 193 -3.16 19.08 -7.27
N VAL A 194 -3.99 18.09 -7.66
CA VAL A 194 -5.27 18.33 -8.34
C VAL A 194 -6.35 18.65 -7.30
N ARG A 195 -6.86 19.89 -7.40
CA ARG A 195 -7.85 20.39 -6.43
C ARG A 195 -9.28 20.05 -6.85
N GLY A 196 -10.16 19.86 -5.85
CA GLY A 196 -11.56 19.49 -6.07
C GLY A 196 -11.81 18.01 -6.34
N GLU A 197 -10.76 17.17 -6.29
CA GLU A 197 -10.82 15.74 -6.55
C GLU A 197 -10.50 14.90 -5.27
N SER A 198 -9.91 13.73 -5.46
CA SER A 198 -9.65 12.72 -4.43
C SER A 198 -8.95 13.26 -3.19
N TYR A 199 -7.89 14.04 -3.36
CA TYR A 199 -7.15 14.63 -2.24
C TYR A 199 -8.05 15.54 -1.38
N ASP A 200 -8.80 16.45 -2.01
CA ASP A 200 -9.70 17.33 -1.29
C ASP A 200 -10.88 16.60 -0.66
N CYS A 201 -11.35 15.51 -1.28
CA CYS A 201 -12.38 14.63 -0.73
C CYS A 201 -11.91 14.01 0.61
N VAL A 202 -10.71 13.42 0.64
CA VAL A 202 -10.11 12.83 1.85
C VAL A 202 -9.90 13.90 2.93
N LYS A 203 -9.32 15.03 2.57
CA LYS A 203 -9.07 16.15 3.48
C LYS A 203 -10.36 16.73 4.06
N ALA A 204 -11.41 16.89 3.26
CA ALA A 204 -12.71 17.40 3.70
C ALA A 204 -13.43 16.44 4.67
N ALA A 205 -13.12 15.15 4.61
CA ALA A 205 -13.60 14.15 5.58
C ALA A 205 -12.86 14.20 6.94
N GLY A 206 -11.93 15.15 7.12
CA GLY A 206 -11.24 15.40 8.39
C GLY A 206 -9.93 14.63 8.57
N TRP A 207 -9.44 13.96 7.54
CA TRP A 207 -8.16 13.27 7.59
C TRP A 207 -6.97 14.24 7.51
N CYS A 208 -5.89 13.86 8.16
CA CYS A 208 -4.65 14.61 8.22
C CYS A 208 -3.60 13.99 7.30
N ASP A 209 -3.15 14.73 6.31
CA ASP A 209 -2.05 14.35 5.41
C ASP A 209 -0.72 14.38 6.18
N THR A 210 -0.10 13.22 6.38
CA THR A 210 1.16 13.11 7.14
C THR A 210 2.31 13.84 6.47
N TYR A 211 2.30 13.96 5.13
CA TYR A 211 3.28 14.77 4.41
C TYR A 211 3.22 16.25 4.83
N LEU A 212 2.03 16.81 4.98
CA LEU A 212 1.86 18.20 5.42
C LEU A 212 2.15 18.39 6.91
N LEU A 213 1.99 17.35 7.74
CA LEU A 213 2.31 17.37 9.16
C LEU A 213 3.81 17.20 9.43
N ALA A 214 4.58 16.67 8.49
CA ALA A 214 5.99 16.38 8.68
C ALA A 214 6.80 17.65 8.92
N ALA A 215 7.64 17.61 9.96
CA ALA A 215 8.57 18.70 10.28
C ALA A 215 9.68 18.81 9.22
N ASP A 216 10.13 17.68 8.70
CA ASP A 216 11.08 17.58 7.58
C ASP A 216 10.45 16.76 6.45
N ARG A 217 10.51 17.27 5.22
CA ARG A 217 9.95 16.59 4.04
C ARG A 217 10.66 17.01 2.76
N ASP A 218 10.69 16.09 1.81
CA ASP A 218 11.17 16.34 0.44
C ASP A 218 10.04 16.85 -0.48
N ASP A 219 10.21 16.70 -1.80
CA ASP A 219 9.21 17.13 -2.80
C ASP A 219 7.92 16.31 -2.81
N GLY A 220 7.94 15.09 -2.23
CA GLY A 220 6.79 14.21 -2.11
C GLY A 220 6.37 13.51 -3.40
N ILE A 221 7.11 13.67 -4.49
CA ILE A 221 6.79 13.09 -5.79
C ILE A 221 6.97 11.58 -5.77
N THR A 222 5.88 10.83 -5.96
CA THR A 222 5.91 9.36 -5.94
C THR A 222 5.87 8.72 -7.32
N VAL A 223 5.54 9.50 -8.35
CA VAL A 223 5.53 9.06 -9.74
C VAL A 223 6.15 10.14 -10.62
N GLU A 224 7.17 9.79 -11.38
CA GLU A 224 7.78 10.62 -12.41
C GLU A 224 7.52 9.99 -13.79
N GLY A 225 6.80 10.71 -14.64
CA GLY A 225 6.50 10.25 -16.00
C GLY A 225 5.17 9.49 -16.15
N ALA A 226 5.05 8.74 -17.25
CA ALA A 226 3.84 7.98 -17.56
C ALA A 226 3.91 6.61 -16.90
N ILE A 227 2.95 6.34 -16.01
CA ILE A 227 2.72 5.01 -15.43
C ILE A 227 1.51 4.33 -16.09
N ASP A 228 1.35 3.04 -15.86
CA ASP A 228 0.21 2.29 -16.35
C ASP A 228 -1.11 2.87 -15.79
N GLY A 229 -2.09 3.03 -16.66
CA GLY A 229 -3.38 3.66 -16.34
C GLY A 229 -3.43 5.18 -16.35
N TRP A 230 -2.30 5.88 -16.46
CA TRP A 230 -2.25 7.36 -16.49
C TRP A 230 -1.85 7.94 -17.85
N ARG A 231 -1.44 7.11 -18.84
CA ARG A 231 -0.93 7.57 -20.16
C ARG A 231 -1.88 8.53 -20.88
N ASP A 232 -3.19 8.30 -20.79
CA ASP A 232 -4.21 9.11 -21.46
C ASP A 232 -4.77 10.24 -20.57
N LYS A 233 -4.40 10.27 -19.29
CA LYS A 233 -4.93 11.22 -18.30
C LYS A 233 -3.99 12.37 -17.99
N VAL A 234 -2.71 12.21 -18.25
CA VAL A 234 -1.70 13.28 -18.13
C VAL A 234 -1.70 14.07 -19.45
N ALA A 235 -2.78 14.80 -19.70
CA ALA A 235 -2.90 15.66 -20.89
C ALA A 235 -1.97 16.88 -20.85
N ASP A 236 -1.39 17.21 -19.70
CA ASP A 236 -0.46 18.32 -19.51
C ASP A 236 0.96 17.80 -19.32
N GLN A 237 1.73 17.75 -20.40
CA GLN A 237 3.13 17.31 -20.43
C GLN A 237 4.09 18.20 -19.60
N ASN A 238 3.58 19.12 -18.81
CA ASN A 238 4.34 20.04 -17.95
C ASN A 238 4.33 19.67 -16.47
N VAL A 239 3.71 18.54 -16.07
CA VAL A 239 3.75 18.10 -14.68
C VAL A 239 5.02 17.29 -14.44
N SER A 240 5.94 17.84 -13.67
CA SER A 240 7.24 17.23 -13.35
C SER A 240 7.18 16.01 -12.44
N GLY A 241 5.98 15.52 -12.13
CA GLY A 241 5.71 14.38 -11.26
C GLY A 241 4.42 14.56 -10.47
N MET A 242 3.93 13.48 -9.85
CA MET A 242 2.68 13.45 -9.09
C MET A 242 2.89 12.80 -7.73
N ARG A 243 2.16 13.26 -6.72
CA ARG A 243 2.07 12.59 -5.42
C ARG A 243 0.72 11.85 -5.32
N ILE A 244 0.67 10.62 -5.82
CA ILE A 244 -0.52 9.77 -5.77
C ILE A 244 -0.48 8.72 -4.67
N ASP A 245 0.72 8.32 -4.24
CA ASP A 245 0.90 7.52 -3.04
C ASP A 245 0.90 8.46 -1.82
N GLN A 246 0.11 8.12 -0.80
CA GLN A 246 -0.15 9.00 0.31
C GLN A 246 -0.28 8.20 1.61
N ILE A 247 0.05 8.86 2.73
CA ILE A 247 -0.20 8.35 4.08
C ILE A 247 -1.07 9.37 4.81
N TRP A 248 -2.24 8.92 5.27
CA TRP A 248 -3.19 9.72 6.01
C TRP A 248 -3.41 9.16 7.40
N CYS A 249 -3.64 10.04 8.38
CA CYS A 249 -4.07 9.67 9.72
C CYS A 249 -5.42 10.30 10.03
N SER A 250 -6.29 9.59 10.73
CA SER A 250 -7.61 10.08 11.12
C SER A 250 -7.57 11.22 12.15
N GLU A 251 -6.41 11.47 12.73
CA GLU A 251 -6.17 12.54 13.70
C GLU A 251 -4.77 13.14 13.49
N LYS A 252 -4.51 14.28 14.13
CA LYS A 252 -3.18 14.90 14.07
C LYS A 252 -2.16 14.04 14.80
N ALA A 253 -1.18 13.53 14.04
CA ALA A 253 -0.02 12.83 14.58
C ALA A 253 1.23 13.71 14.51
N ALA A 254 2.15 13.51 15.44
CA ALA A 254 3.48 14.10 15.36
C ALA A 254 4.29 13.35 14.30
N ILE A 255 4.61 14.01 13.19
CA ILE A 255 5.41 13.43 12.10
C ILE A 255 6.76 14.14 12.06
N ARG A 256 7.83 13.40 12.34
CA ARG A 256 9.20 13.92 12.30
C ARG A 256 9.65 14.17 10.87
N SER A 257 9.46 13.17 10.03
CA SER A 257 9.85 13.26 8.61
C SER A 257 8.92 12.49 7.69
N SER A 258 8.83 12.97 6.44
CA SER A 258 8.21 12.26 5.32
C SER A 258 9.16 12.33 4.12
N ARG A 259 9.57 11.16 3.63
CA ARG A 259 10.56 11.06 2.55
C ARG A 259 10.08 10.13 1.46
N VAL A 260 10.29 10.54 0.22
CA VAL A 260 10.19 9.66 -0.94
C VAL A 260 11.46 8.81 -1.03
N VAL A 261 11.29 7.51 -1.13
CA VAL A 261 12.38 6.52 -1.11
C VAL A 261 12.29 5.59 -2.31
N LEU A 262 13.38 4.89 -2.61
CA LEU A 262 13.47 3.99 -3.77
C LEU A 262 13.25 4.71 -5.11
N ASN A 263 13.70 5.94 -5.20
CA ASN A 263 13.46 6.90 -6.29
C ASN A 263 14.70 7.19 -7.15
N GLY A 264 15.74 6.38 -7.06
CA GLY A 264 16.99 6.56 -7.81
C GLY A 264 17.94 7.64 -7.23
N LYS A 265 17.49 8.44 -6.22
CA LYS A 265 18.36 9.49 -5.62
C LYS A 265 19.33 8.92 -4.58
N ARG A 266 18.83 8.08 -3.68
CA ARG A 266 19.62 7.42 -2.61
C ARG A 266 19.57 5.90 -2.73
N ASP A 267 18.47 5.38 -3.22
CA ASP A 267 18.19 3.97 -3.36
C ASP A 267 17.77 3.66 -4.79
N PRO A 268 18.11 2.48 -5.33
CA PRO A 268 17.68 2.08 -6.66
C PRO A 268 16.16 2.11 -6.81
N VAL A 269 15.68 2.40 -8.03
CA VAL A 269 14.25 2.32 -8.38
C VAL A 269 13.83 0.86 -8.45
N VAL A 270 12.77 0.50 -7.72
CA VAL A 270 12.28 -0.89 -7.64
C VAL A 270 10.89 -1.09 -8.27
N SER A 271 10.18 0.00 -8.54
CA SER A 271 8.82 0.03 -9.09
C SER A 271 8.66 1.25 -9.99
N ASP A 272 7.62 1.30 -10.78
CA ASP A 272 7.18 2.51 -11.49
C ASP A 272 6.58 3.57 -10.54
N HIS A 273 6.32 3.20 -9.27
CA HIS A 273 6.06 4.10 -8.15
C HIS A 273 7.26 4.19 -7.21
N TYR A 274 7.39 5.31 -6.53
CA TYR A 274 8.36 5.50 -5.44
C TYR A 274 7.67 5.31 -4.09
N GLY A 275 8.41 4.74 -3.12
CA GLY A 275 7.89 4.53 -1.77
C GLY A 275 7.82 5.82 -0.95
N ILE A 276 6.94 5.86 0.04
CA ILE A 276 6.92 6.88 1.08
C ILE A 276 7.33 6.25 2.40
N LEU A 277 8.34 6.81 3.04
CA LEU A 277 8.75 6.45 4.40
C LEU A 277 8.51 7.64 5.32
N ILE A 278 7.62 7.46 6.31
CA ILE A 278 7.45 8.44 7.38
C ILE A 278 8.06 7.95 8.69
N GLU A 279 8.50 8.90 9.51
CA GLU A 279 8.89 8.66 10.89
C GLU A 279 8.00 9.50 11.82
N THR A 280 7.26 8.85 12.73
CA THR A 280 6.47 9.56 13.74
C THR A 280 7.38 10.06 14.86
N GLY A 281 7.07 11.25 15.40
CA GLY A 281 7.67 11.77 16.62
C GLY A 281 7.15 11.06 17.87
N GLU A 282 7.76 11.33 19.00
CA GLU A 282 7.16 11.03 20.31
C GLU A 282 6.00 12.00 20.54
N GLN A 283 4.87 11.49 21.04
CA GLN A 283 3.74 12.31 21.47
C GLN A 283 4.05 12.97 22.79
#